data_335e75b3b7a0aa0f537f2b7ae906b96e
#
_entry.id   335e75b3b7a0aa0f537f2b7ae906b96e
#
_cell.length_a   1.000
_cell.length_b   1.000
_cell.length_c   1.000
_cell.angle_alpha   90.00
_cell.angle_beta   90.00
_cell.angle_gamma   90.00
#
_symmetry.space_group_name_H-M   'P 1'
#
loop_
_entity.id
_entity.type
_entity.pdbx_description
1 polymer ?
#
loop_
_entity_poly.entity_id
_entity_poly.type
_entity_poly.pdbx_seq_one_letter_code
_entity_poly.pdbx_strand_id
1 'polypeptide(L)'
;MIAPEKFKKEVQELAKEVGVEPKEIHIQAMKRKWASCSSRGRLTFDKKLLNEPEEARFKVILHELLHLKYPNHGKMFQALLDTYLKRSIDLDS
;
A
#
# COMPACT_ATOMS: atom_id res chain seq x y z
N MET A 1 13.12 8.99 -8.26
CA MET A 1 12.25 9.26 -7.09
C MET A 1 10.89 9.74 -7.55
N ILE A 2 9.84 9.17 -7.00
CA ILE A 2 8.48 9.59 -7.32
C ILE A 2 8.08 10.77 -6.42
N ALA A 3 7.31 11.73 -6.95
CA ALA A 3 6.84 12.86 -6.16
C ALA A 3 5.80 12.41 -5.12
N PRO A 4 5.75 13.06 -3.93
CA PRO A 4 4.77 12.69 -2.90
C PRO A 4 3.32 12.69 -3.37
N GLU A 5 2.92 13.68 -4.17
CA GLU A 5 1.55 13.77 -4.69
C GLU A 5 1.24 12.58 -5.61
N LYS A 6 2.20 12.20 -6.42
CA LYS A 6 2.03 11.07 -7.33
C LYS A 6 1.94 9.75 -6.56
N PHE A 7 2.73 9.61 -5.51
CA PHE A 7 2.66 8.45 -4.63
C PHE A 7 1.28 8.34 -3.97
N LYS A 8 0.76 9.44 -3.44
CA LYS A 8 -0.58 9.45 -2.84
C LYS A 8 -1.65 9.05 -3.84
N LYS A 9 -1.47 9.45 -5.10
CA LYS A 9 -2.38 9.08 -6.17
C LYS A 9 -2.35 7.57 -6.43
N GLU A 10 -1.15 6.98 -6.41
CA GLU A 10 -1.01 5.52 -6.52
C GLU A 10 -1.77 4.81 -5.41
N VAL A 11 -1.64 5.32 -4.18
CA VAL A 11 -2.36 4.75 -3.03
C VAL A 11 -3.86 4.82 -3.24
N GLN A 12 -4.36 5.98 -3.68
CA GLN A 12 -5.79 6.17 -3.91
C GLN A 12 -6.33 5.27 -5.00
N GLU A 13 -5.59 5.09 -6.09
CA GLU A 13 -6.00 4.22 -7.19
C GLU A 13 -6.06 2.76 -6.76
N LEU A 14 -5.05 2.29 -6.03
CA LEU A 14 -5.07 0.93 -5.50
C LEU A 14 -6.17 0.74 -4.46
N ALA A 15 -6.44 1.76 -3.65
CA ALA A 15 -7.54 1.70 -2.67
C ALA A 15 -8.87 1.45 -3.35
N LYS A 16 -9.11 2.09 -4.50
CA LYS A 16 -10.33 1.87 -5.27
C LYS A 16 -10.43 0.44 -5.78
N GLU A 17 -9.33 -0.12 -6.26
CA GLU A 17 -9.31 -1.51 -6.73
C GLU A 17 -9.57 -2.50 -5.61
N VAL A 18 -8.99 -2.26 -4.43
CA VAL A 18 -9.18 -3.13 -3.27
C VAL A 18 -10.57 -2.95 -2.66
N GLY A 19 -11.18 -1.79 -2.86
CA GLY A 19 -12.50 -1.47 -2.30
C GLY A 19 -12.43 -0.93 -0.89
N VAL A 20 -11.39 -0.13 -0.59
CA VAL A 20 -11.24 0.50 0.71
C VAL A 20 -11.06 2.00 0.54
N GLU A 21 -11.33 2.76 1.59
CA GLU A 21 -11.19 4.21 1.59
C GLU A 21 -10.33 4.65 2.77
N PRO A 22 -9.03 4.87 2.56
CA PRO A 22 -8.20 5.43 3.63
C PRO A 22 -8.64 6.86 3.94
N LYS A 23 -8.72 7.18 5.21
CA LYS A 23 -9.13 8.52 5.64
C LYS A 23 -8.01 9.53 5.50
N GLU A 24 -6.78 9.11 5.74
CA GLU A 24 -5.60 9.95 5.64
C GLU A 24 -4.43 9.17 5.08
N ILE A 25 -3.61 9.85 4.28
CA ILE A 25 -2.38 9.27 3.72
C ILE A 25 -1.25 10.24 4.07
N HIS A 26 -0.28 9.76 4.84
CA HIS A 26 0.86 10.56 5.29
C HIS A 26 2.16 9.96 4.81
N ILE A 27 3.13 10.82 4.53
CA ILE A 27 4.49 10.43 4.16
C ILE A 27 5.43 11.14 5.12
N GLN A 28 6.19 10.38 5.89
CA GLN A 28 7.10 10.93 6.88
C GLN A 28 8.26 9.98 7.13
N ALA A 29 9.31 10.47 7.78
CA ALA A 29 10.45 9.62 8.14
C ALA A 29 10.02 8.63 9.23
N MET A 30 10.25 7.35 8.98
CA MET A 30 9.95 6.28 9.94
C MET A 30 11.24 5.51 10.23
N LYS A 31 11.47 5.18 11.49
CA LYS A 31 12.75 4.58 11.89
C LYS A 31 12.83 3.07 11.71
N ARG A 32 11.71 2.34 11.90
CA ARG A 32 11.72 0.88 11.92
C ARG A 32 10.73 0.21 10.99
N LYS A 33 9.95 0.99 10.28
CA LYS A 33 8.90 0.46 9.41
C LYS A 33 8.92 1.16 8.06
N TRP A 34 8.46 0.48 7.05
CA TRP A 34 8.21 1.11 5.75
C TRP A 34 6.85 1.77 5.70
N ALA A 35 5.90 1.30 6.51
CA ALA A 35 4.55 1.82 6.52
C ALA A 35 3.81 1.35 7.77
N SER A 36 2.71 2.02 8.07
CA SER A 36 1.81 1.61 9.13
C SER A 36 0.38 1.97 8.77
N CYS A 37 -0.55 1.27 9.40
CA CYS A 37 -1.98 1.50 9.20
C CYS A 37 -2.65 1.57 10.56
N SER A 38 -3.36 2.68 10.83
CA SER A 38 -4.12 2.79 12.08
C SER A 38 -5.52 2.21 11.89
N SER A 39 -6.14 1.80 13.00
CA SER A 39 -7.50 1.29 12.98
C SER A 39 -8.53 2.33 12.50
N ARG A 40 -8.14 3.60 12.50
CA ARG A 40 -9.01 4.71 12.07
C ARG A 40 -8.88 5.03 10.59
N GLY A 41 -8.06 4.29 9.86
CA GLY A 41 -7.91 4.49 8.42
C GLY A 41 -6.80 5.44 8.02
N ARG A 42 -5.85 5.72 8.93
CA ARG A 42 -4.68 6.54 8.60
C ARG A 42 -3.56 5.64 8.11
N LEU A 43 -3.07 5.91 6.92
CA LEU A 43 -1.91 5.22 6.36
C LEU A 43 -0.70 6.15 6.44
N THR A 44 0.42 5.62 6.91
CA THR A 44 1.68 6.37 7.00
C THR A 44 2.76 5.58 6.27
N PHE A 45 3.50 6.23 5.38
CA PHE A 45 4.56 5.62 4.60
C PHE A 45 5.88 6.34 4.83
N ASP A 46 6.98 5.57 4.83
CA ASP A 46 8.31 6.13 4.97
C ASP A 46 8.70 6.89 3.71
N LYS A 47 9.37 8.02 3.88
CA LYS A 47 9.91 8.81 2.76
C LYS A 47 10.81 8.00 1.85
N LYS A 48 11.54 7.03 2.40
CA LYS A 48 12.43 6.17 1.61
C LYS A 48 11.69 5.36 0.56
N LEU A 49 10.40 5.11 0.78
CA LEU A 49 9.59 4.36 -0.17
C LEU A 49 9.47 5.09 -1.51
N LEU A 50 9.58 6.42 -1.50
CA LEU A 50 9.53 7.23 -2.72
C LEU A 50 10.70 6.93 -3.66
N ASN A 51 11.80 6.38 -3.14
CA ASN A 51 12.97 6.03 -3.93
C ASN A 51 12.97 4.58 -4.41
N GLU A 52 11.98 3.79 -3.98
CA GLU A 52 11.91 2.38 -4.34
C GLU A 52 11.23 2.18 -5.69
N PRO A 53 11.54 1.05 -6.37
CA PRO A 53 10.87 0.72 -7.63
C PRO A 53 9.37 0.57 -7.45
N GLU A 54 8.64 0.70 -8.54
CA GLU A 54 7.18 0.60 -8.54
C GLU A 54 6.69 -0.70 -7.89
N GLU A 55 7.35 -1.82 -8.17
CA GLU A 55 6.99 -3.12 -7.60
C GLU A 55 7.05 -3.12 -6.07
N ALA A 56 8.11 -2.54 -5.52
CA ALA A 56 8.28 -2.45 -4.07
C ALA A 56 7.23 -1.53 -3.45
N ARG A 57 6.99 -0.37 -4.10
CA ARG A 57 5.96 0.55 -3.64
C ARG A 57 4.59 -0.11 -3.64
N PHE A 58 4.26 -0.76 -4.75
CA PHE A 58 2.98 -1.45 -4.91
C PHE A 58 2.75 -2.48 -3.79
N LYS A 59 3.76 -3.29 -3.51
CA LYS A 59 3.67 -4.32 -2.47
C LYS A 59 3.39 -3.73 -1.09
N VAL A 60 4.11 -2.68 -0.73
CA VAL A 60 3.94 -2.03 0.59
C VAL A 60 2.57 -1.35 0.68
N ILE A 61 2.18 -0.63 -0.35
CA ILE A 61 0.88 0.05 -0.38
C ILE A 61 -0.25 -0.98 -0.24
N LEU A 62 -0.20 -2.04 -1.03
CA LEU A 62 -1.22 -3.07 -1.04
C LEU A 62 -1.34 -3.75 0.33
N HIS A 63 -0.21 -4.05 0.95
CA HIS A 63 -0.16 -4.65 2.27
C HIS A 63 -0.92 -3.79 3.29
N GLU A 64 -0.69 -2.48 3.28
CA GLU A 64 -1.36 -1.57 4.22
C GLU A 64 -2.84 -1.37 3.89
N LEU A 65 -3.20 -1.31 2.60
CA LEU A 65 -4.60 -1.19 2.20
C LEU A 65 -5.40 -2.42 2.62
N LEU A 66 -4.81 -3.61 2.50
CA LEU A 66 -5.48 -4.83 2.92
C LEU A 66 -5.71 -4.86 4.43
N HIS A 67 -4.85 -4.20 5.22
CA HIS A 67 -5.05 -4.08 6.66
C HIS A 67 -6.30 -3.29 7.02
N LEU A 68 -6.74 -2.39 6.17
CA LEU A 68 -7.99 -1.65 6.40
C LEU A 68 -9.20 -2.57 6.32
N LYS A 69 -9.10 -3.63 5.52
CA LYS A 69 -10.20 -4.57 5.31
C LYS A 69 -10.04 -5.83 6.14
N TYR A 70 -8.81 -6.28 6.32
CA TYR A 70 -8.46 -7.51 7.04
C TYR A 70 -7.37 -7.20 8.05
N PRO A 71 -7.73 -6.86 9.31
CA PRO A 71 -6.73 -6.49 10.32
C PRO A 71 -5.72 -7.60 10.63
N ASN A 72 -6.12 -8.86 10.47
CA ASN A 72 -5.25 -10.00 10.75
C ASN A 72 -4.66 -10.56 9.46
N HIS A 73 -3.43 -11.05 9.53
CA HIS A 73 -2.76 -11.72 8.41
C HIS A 73 -3.26 -13.16 8.25
N GLY A 74 -4.56 -13.34 8.03
CA GLY A 74 -5.14 -14.66 7.83
C GLY A 74 -5.00 -15.15 6.39
N LYS A 75 -5.61 -16.30 6.12
CA LYS A 75 -5.58 -16.90 4.78
C LYS A 75 -6.13 -15.98 3.70
N MET A 76 -7.21 -15.27 4.00
CA MET A 76 -7.83 -14.36 3.05
C MET A 76 -6.90 -13.19 2.70
N PHE A 77 -6.20 -12.65 3.71
CA PHE A 77 -5.24 -11.57 3.50
C PHE A 77 -4.13 -12.02 2.54
N GLN A 78 -3.53 -13.19 2.82
CA GLN A 78 -2.45 -13.71 1.98
C GLN A 78 -2.92 -14.03 0.56
N ALA A 79 -4.10 -14.64 0.44
CA ALA A 79 -4.64 -14.97 -0.88
C ALA A 79 -4.88 -13.73 -1.73
N LEU A 80 -5.43 -12.67 -1.13
CA LEU A 80 -5.67 -11.41 -1.84
C LEU A 80 -4.37 -10.70 -2.18
N LEU A 81 -3.41 -10.68 -1.25
CA LEU A 81 -2.11 -10.09 -1.51
C LEU A 81 -1.44 -10.76 -2.70
N ASP A 82 -1.40 -12.09 -2.71
CA ASP A 82 -0.80 -12.85 -3.80
C ASP A 82 -1.53 -12.61 -5.12
N THR A 83 -2.86 -12.56 -5.09
CA THR A 83 -3.67 -12.35 -6.29
C THR A 83 -3.37 -10.99 -6.92
N TYR A 84 -3.35 -9.93 -6.12
CA TYR A 84 -3.07 -8.58 -6.63
C TYR A 84 -1.64 -8.46 -7.14
N LEU A 85 -0.68 -9.07 -6.45
CA LEU A 85 0.72 -9.03 -6.88
C LEU A 85 0.90 -9.76 -8.20
N LYS A 86 0.24 -10.89 -8.40
CA LYS A 86 0.27 -11.62 -9.67
C LYS A 86 -0.33 -10.81 -10.81
N ARG A 87 -1.46 -10.13 -10.56
CA ARG A 87 -2.09 -9.30 -11.57
C ARG A 87 -1.17 -8.17 -12.01
N SER A 88 -0.44 -7.58 -11.08
CA SER A 88 0.52 -6.53 -11.41
C SER A 88 1.64 -7.04 -12.32
N ILE A 89 2.16 -8.24 -12.03
CA ILE A 89 3.19 -8.86 -12.85
C ILE A 89 2.65 -9.22 -14.23
N ASP A 90 1.44 -9.77 -14.30
CA ASP A 90 0.80 -10.15 -15.56
C ASP A 90 0.52 -8.95 -16.46
N LEU A 91 0.21 -7.80 -15.87
CA LEU A 91 -0.03 -6.57 -16.61
C LEU A 91 1.24 -6.02 -17.24
N ASP A 92 2.39 -6.28 -16.62
CA ASP A 92 3.69 -5.83 -17.11
C ASP A 92 4.29 -6.78 -18.14
N SER A 93 3.76 -7.96 -18.27
CA SER A 93 4.22 -8.94 -19.25
C SER A 93 3.41 -8.84 -20.53
#